data_6b5c0a9ad203a88265b03a48766b80e4
#
_entry.id   6b5c0a9ad203a88265b03a48766b80e4
#
_cell.length_a   1.000
_cell.length_b   1.000
_cell.length_c   1.000
_cell.angle_alpha   90.00
_cell.angle_beta   90.00
_cell.angle_gamma   90.00
#
_symmetry.space_group_name_H-M   'P 1'
#
loop_
_entity.id
_entity.type
_entity.pdbx_description
1 polymer ?
#
loop_
_entity_poly.entity_id
_entity_poly.type
_entity_poly.pdbx_seq_one_letter_code
_entity_poly.pdbx_strand_id
1 'polypeptide(L)'
;MFMSLTFIENGSERNKFLEAQDLWTEVPENGQMDVLLAALRAAAEPTRLRIVALLTRGELTVSELVHILGQSQPRISRHLKLLTEAGLLTRHREGSWVFHRLAESGPGAEVAQHLNALLPDEGVRDHVLSRDRERLGEVKRQRAEAAAAYFRDNAESWDTLRSLHVDDAEVEKVISHLLPRDGIQNLLDVGTGTGRMLELLAPRARRAQGIDLSREMLAVARANLERADCGNCQVRQADLYQLPYPAAVFDAVIVHQVLHFLDQPAAAIAEAARVLAPGGNLVVVDFLPHDQENLRQEHEHRRLGFADKEIGAWFGRAGLTAKETEHLSGAPLTVAVWVAEKPPTDTKQEAPSP
;
A
#
# COMPACT_ATOMS: atom_id res chain seq x y z
N MET A 1 57.27 35.16 -0.28
CA MET A 1 56.12 35.89 0.21
C MET A 1 54.98 34.87 0.34
N PHE A 2 54.78 34.42 1.57
CA PHE A 2 53.92 33.30 1.93
C PHE A 2 52.44 33.73 1.95
N MET A 3 51.57 32.94 1.38
CA MET A 3 50.14 32.98 1.71
C MET A 3 49.65 31.60 2.13
N SER A 4 49.19 31.57 3.38
CA SER A 4 48.56 30.44 4.05
C SER A 4 47.30 29.99 3.35
N LEU A 5 47.18 28.68 3.20
CA LEU A 5 45.93 27.98 2.89
C LEU A 5 45.28 27.58 4.21
N THR A 6 44.12 28.14 4.50
CA THR A 6 43.23 27.72 5.59
C THR A 6 42.23 26.73 5.03
N PHE A 7 42.25 25.50 5.52
CA PHE A 7 41.20 24.50 5.28
C PHE A 7 39.95 24.88 6.08
N ILE A 8 38.82 24.98 5.40
CA ILE A 8 37.50 24.98 6.01
C ILE A 8 36.80 23.70 5.53
N GLU A 9 36.61 22.77 6.42
CA GLU A 9 35.69 21.65 6.27
C GLU A 9 34.28 22.19 6.29
N ASN A 10 33.51 21.92 5.25
CA ASN A 10 32.04 22.09 5.27
C ASN A 10 31.40 20.78 4.89
N GLY A 11 30.78 20.14 5.87
CA GLY A 11 29.88 19.04 5.70
C GLY A 11 28.60 19.45 4.97
N SER A 12 28.48 19.03 3.73
CA SER A 12 27.29 19.25 2.92
C SER A 12 27.17 18.21 1.79
N GLU A 13 27.36 16.94 2.09
CA GLU A 13 27.11 15.87 1.10
C GLU A 13 25.94 14.91 1.44
N ARG A 14 25.05 15.30 2.33
CA ARG A 14 23.89 14.46 2.68
C ARG A 14 22.55 14.84 2.02
N ASN A 15 22.51 15.82 1.11
CA ASN A 15 21.23 16.33 0.61
C ASN A 15 21.09 16.31 -0.92
N LYS A 16 21.86 15.51 -1.67
CA LYS A 16 21.76 15.43 -3.14
C LYS A 16 20.89 14.29 -3.69
N PHE A 17 20.19 13.53 -2.83
CA PHE A 17 19.34 12.41 -3.27
C PHE A 17 17.84 12.71 -3.37
N LEU A 18 17.39 13.93 -3.06
CA LEU A 18 15.98 14.32 -3.09
C LEU A 18 15.54 15.12 -4.32
N GLU A 19 16.47 15.53 -5.20
CA GLU A 19 16.15 16.39 -6.36
C GLU A 19 16.01 15.66 -7.71
N ALA A 20 16.00 14.34 -7.74
CA ALA A 20 15.86 13.59 -8.99
C ALA A 20 14.42 13.50 -9.53
N GLN A 21 13.42 14.07 -8.86
CA GLN A 21 12.02 14.01 -9.29
C GLN A 21 11.54 15.21 -10.11
N ASP A 22 12.28 16.34 -10.12
CA ASP A 22 11.87 17.56 -10.86
C ASP A 22 12.54 17.72 -12.24
N LEU A 23 13.32 16.76 -12.69
CA LEU A 23 14.08 16.85 -13.94
C LEU A 23 13.28 16.51 -15.22
N TRP A 24 11.97 16.21 -15.10
CA TRP A 24 11.18 15.73 -16.24
C TRP A 24 10.15 16.72 -16.78
N THR A 25 10.12 17.95 -16.31
CA THR A 25 9.14 18.95 -16.75
C THR A 25 9.49 19.63 -18.09
N GLU A 26 10.71 19.44 -18.64
CA GLU A 26 11.10 19.98 -19.94
C GLU A 26 11.93 18.97 -20.74
N VAL A 27 11.32 17.90 -21.23
CA VAL A 27 11.91 17.08 -22.30
C VAL A 27 11.56 17.74 -23.63
N PRO A 28 12.56 18.20 -24.45
CA PRO A 28 12.28 18.75 -25.77
C PRO A 28 11.54 17.69 -26.61
N GLU A 29 10.64 18.09 -27.51
CA GLU A 29 9.82 17.19 -28.35
C GLU A 29 10.64 16.08 -29.05
N ASN A 30 11.89 16.37 -29.44
CA ASN A 30 12.83 15.40 -30.00
C ASN A 30 13.33 14.35 -28.98
N GLY A 31 13.21 14.59 -27.67
CA GLY A 31 13.63 13.65 -26.61
C GLY A 31 12.60 12.57 -26.28
N GLN A 32 11.32 12.76 -26.59
CA GLN A 32 10.28 11.77 -26.29
C GLN A 32 10.46 10.48 -27.11
N MET A 33 10.84 10.59 -28.38
CA MET A 33 11.10 9.43 -29.23
C MET A 33 12.30 8.63 -28.71
N ASP A 34 13.36 9.29 -28.25
CA ASP A 34 14.55 8.62 -27.71
C ASP A 34 14.24 7.87 -26.41
N VAL A 35 13.44 8.46 -25.52
CA VAL A 35 12.97 7.81 -24.28
C VAL A 35 12.09 6.60 -24.59
N LEU A 36 11.15 6.73 -25.51
CA LEU A 36 10.32 5.62 -25.98
C LEU A 36 11.17 4.47 -26.55
N LEU A 37 12.11 4.80 -27.43
CA LEU A 37 13.01 3.81 -28.02
C LEU A 37 13.91 3.15 -26.97
N ALA A 38 14.40 3.90 -25.98
CA ALA A 38 15.18 3.33 -24.88
C ALA A 38 14.35 2.34 -24.05
N ALA A 39 13.11 2.67 -23.70
CA ALA A 39 12.21 1.81 -22.97
C ALA A 39 11.87 0.53 -23.77
N LEU A 40 11.55 0.64 -25.06
CA LEU A 40 11.27 -0.49 -25.92
C LEU A 40 12.50 -1.40 -26.09
N ARG A 41 13.69 -0.84 -26.30
CA ARG A 41 14.95 -1.61 -26.36
C ARG A 41 15.26 -2.30 -25.04
N ALA A 42 15.00 -1.61 -23.91
CA ALA A 42 15.17 -2.22 -22.59
C ALA A 42 14.22 -3.38 -22.37
N ALA A 43 12.98 -3.33 -22.84
CA ALA A 43 12.03 -4.42 -22.74
C ALA A 43 12.29 -5.57 -23.72
N ALA A 44 12.93 -5.32 -24.86
CA ALA A 44 13.10 -6.26 -25.99
C ALA A 44 14.10 -7.39 -25.69
N GLU A 45 13.86 -8.14 -24.58
CA GLU A 45 14.57 -9.38 -24.23
C GLU A 45 13.65 -10.25 -23.37
N PRO A 46 13.61 -11.57 -23.59
CA PRO A 46 12.63 -12.44 -22.96
C PRO A 46 12.57 -12.36 -21.43
N THR A 47 13.73 -12.32 -20.74
CA THR A 47 13.76 -12.24 -19.28
C THR A 47 13.22 -10.90 -18.79
N ARG A 48 13.52 -9.81 -19.48
CA ARG A 48 13.04 -8.46 -19.10
C ARG A 48 11.53 -8.32 -19.29
N LEU A 49 10.96 -8.87 -20.36
CA LEU A 49 9.49 -8.93 -20.53
C LEU A 49 8.83 -9.75 -19.43
N ARG A 50 9.43 -10.88 -19.03
CA ARG A 50 8.93 -11.70 -17.90
C ARG A 50 8.97 -10.93 -16.59
N ILE A 51 10.03 -10.14 -16.32
CA ILE A 51 10.11 -9.27 -15.14
C ILE A 51 8.99 -8.23 -15.17
N VAL A 52 8.78 -7.54 -16.29
CA VAL A 52 7.67 -6.59 -16.46
C VAL A 52 6.34 -7.27 -16.16
N ALA A 53 6.07 -8.44 -16.77
CA ALA A 53 4.84 -9.21 -16.56
C ALA A 53 4.61 -9.63 -15.09
N LEU A 54 5.66 -9.96 -14.36
CA LEU A 54 5.57 -10.29 -12.93
C LEU A 54 5.24 -9.06 -12.07
N LEU A 55 5.91 -7.94 -12.37
CA LEU A 55 5.76 -6.71 -11.59
C LEU A 55 4.45 -5.96 -11.84
N THR A 56 3.66 -6.32 -12.85
CA THR A 56 2.27 -5.87 -12.99
C THR A 56 1.36 -6.40 -11.87
N ARG A 57 1.78 -7.49 -11.22
CA ARG A 57 1.01 -8.18 -10.18
C ARG A 57 1.46 -7.85 -8.76
N GLY A 58 2.34 -6.88 -8.61
CA GLY A 58 2.84 -6.39 -7.32
C GLY A 58 4.36 -6.24 -7.27
N GLU A 59 4.83 -5.76 -6.15
CA GLU A 59 6.26 -5.55 -5.90
C GLU A 59 6.98 -6.86 -5.56
N LEU A 60 8.20 -6.99 -6.07
CA LEU A 60 9.04 -8.17 -5.83
C LEU A 60 10.46 -7.75 -5.48
N THR A 61 11.07 -8.51 -4.58
CA THR A 61 12.50 -8.40 -4.27
C THR A 61 13.34 -9.14 -5.32
N VAL A 62 14.64 -8.85 -5.33
CA VAL A 62 15.59 -9.58 -6.19
C VAL A 62 15.57 -11.08 -5.91
N SER A 63 15.52 -11.48 -4.62
CA SER A 63 15.50 -12.89 -4.21
C SER A 63 14.28 -13.63 -4.75
N GLU A 64 13.11 -13.00 -4.70
CA GLU A 64 11.87 -13.56 -5.24
C GLU A 64 11.91 -13.69 -6.76
N LEU A 65 12.40 -12.67 -7.45
CA LEU A 65 12.59 -12.74 -8.91
C LEU A 65 13.58 -13.84 -9.32
N VAL A 66 14.66 -14.04 -8.54
CA VAL A 66 15.59 -15.15 -8.70
C VAL A 66 14.87 -16.49 -8.57
N HIS A 67 14.05 -16.65 -7.54
CA HIS A 67 13.28 -17.87 -7.30
C HIS A 67 12.27 -18.14 -8.42
N ILE A 68 11.45 -17.12 -8.77
CA ILE A 68 10.38 -17.23 -9.78
C ILE A 68 10.97 -17.53 -11.15
N LEU A 69 11.99 -16.78 -11.58
CA LEU A 69 12.56 -16.88 -12.92
C LEU A 69 13.56 -18.04 -13.07
N GLY A 70 14.05 -18.59 -11.95
CA GLY A 70 15.04 -19.67 -11.95
C GLY A 70 16.38 -19.24 -12.54
N GLN A 71 16.78 -17.99 -12.33
CA GLN A 71 18.04 -17.41 -12.83
C GLN A 71 18.92 -16.90 -11.71
N SER A 72 20.22 -16.76 -11.97
CA SER A 72 21.17 -16.27 -10.95
C SER A 72 20.94 -14.82 -10.59
N GLN A 73 21.20 -14.47 -9.33
CA GLN A 73 21.05 -13.11 -8.81
C GLN A 73 21.82 -12.03 -9.61
N PRO A 74 23.08 -12.24 -10.04
CA PRO A 74 23.79 -11.26 -10.86
C PRO A 74 23.09 -10.97 -12.18
N ARG A 75 22.50 -12.01 -12.81
CA ARG A 75 21.76 -11.86 -14.06
C ARG A 75 20.48 -11.07 -13.87
N ILE A 76 19.69 -11.41 -12.86
CA ILE A 76 18.47 -10.68 -12.52
C ILE A 76 18.78 -9.21 -12.16
N SER A 77 19.77 -8.95 -11.32
CA SER A 77 20.19 -7.60 -10.96
C SER A 77 20.58 -6.75 -12.16
N ARG A 78 21.26 -7.35 -13.17
CA ARG A 78 21.59 -6.66 -14.41
C ARG A 78 20.35 -6.31 -15.24
N HIS A 79 19.39 -7.22 -15.35
CA HIS A 79 18.12 -6.95 -16.06
C HIS A 79 17.32 -5.84 -15.36
N LEU A 80 17.21 -5.90 -14.03
CA LEU A 80 16.52 -4.88 -13.23
C LEU A 80 17.17 -3.50 -13.38
N LYS A 81 18.51 -3.45 -13.39
CA LYS A 81 19.23 -2.20 -13.62
C LYS A 81 18.87 -1.58 -14.97
N LEU A 82 18.90 -2.35 -16.05
CA LEU A 82 18.58 -1.87 -17.40
C LEU A 82 17.13 -1.38 -17.51
N LEU A 83 16.17 -2.08 -16.89
CA LEU A 83 14.77 -1.69 -16.88
C LEU A 83 14.54 -0.42 -16.05
N THR A 84 15.27 -0.27 -14.93
CA THR A 84 15.19 0.94 -14.08
C THR A 84 15.82 2.15 -14.79
N GLU A 85 16.98 1.99 -15.44
CA GLU A 85 17.63 3.05 -16.20
C GLU A 85 16.78 3.53 -17.39
N ALA A 86 15.96 2.66 -17.95
CA ALA A 86 15.02 2.99 -19.02
C ALA A 86 13.66 3.52 -18.51
N GLY A 87 13.50 3.73 -17.21
CA GLY A 87 12.28 4.27 -16.61
C GLY A 87 11.08 3.33 -16.62
N LEU A 88 11.24 2.03 -16.95
CA LEU A 88 10.16 1.04 -16.90
C LEU A 88 9.85 0.58 -15.47
N LEU A 89 10.87 0.57 -14.61
CA LEU A 89 10.77 0.17 -13.22
C LEU A 89 11.26 1.26 -12.30
N THR A 90 10.70 1.28 -11.11
CA THR A 90 11.24 1.99 -9.95
C THR A 90 11.72 0.98 -8.91
N ARG A 91 12.64 1.40 -8.08
CA ARG A 91 13.10 0.64 -6.92
C ARG A 91 12.99 1.52 -5.67
N HIS A 92 12.58 0.94 -4.59
CA HIS A 92 12.67 1.57 -3.29
C HIS A 92 13.34 0.61 -2.31
N ARG A 93 14.03 1.17 -1.36
CA ARG A 93 14.70 0.42 -0.31
C ARG A 93 13.92 0.59 0.99
N GLU A 94 13.64 -0.53 1.61
CA GLU A 94 13.10 -0.58 2.96
C GLU A 94 14.03 -1.46 3.81
N GLY A 95 14.79 -0.83 4.69
CA GLY A 95 15.80 -1.52 5.48
C GLY A 95 16.77 -2.34 4.63
N SER A 96 16.85 -3.64 4.86
CA SER A 96 17.69 -4.59 4.11
C SER A 96 17.10 -5.02 2.77
N TRP A 97 15.80 -4.77 2.52
CA TRP A 97 15.12 -5.20 1.31
C TRP A 97 15.11 -4.12 0.23
N VAL A 98 15.20 -4.56 -1.01
CA VAL A 98 15.04 -3.71 -2.19
C VAL A 98 13.90 -4.26 -3.01
N PHE A 99 12.80 -3.51 -3.04
CA PHE A 99 11.63 -3.81 -3.84
C PHE A 99 11.74 -3.18 -5.22
N HIS A 100 11.25 -3.90 -6.20
CA HIS A 100 11.10 -3.43 -7.58
C HIS A 100 9.63 -3.42 -7.95
N ARG A 101 9.17 -2.36 -8.61
CA ARG A 101 7.81 -2.20 -9.11
C ARG A 101 7.82 -1.52 -10.47
N LEU A 102 6.70 -1.59 -11.21
CA LEU A 102 6.55 -0.80 -12.42
C LEU A 102 6.59 0.70 -12.07
N ALA A 103 7.16 1.50 -12.97
CA ALA A 103 7.09 2.95 -12.84
C ALA A 103 5.63 3.41 -12.92
N GLU A 104 5.25 4.36 -12.09
CA GLU A 104 3.86 4.87 -12.00
C GLU A 104 3.65 6.16 -12.80
N SER A 105 4.73 6.80 -13.22
CA SER A 105 4.71 8.06 -13.98
C SER A 105 5.87 8.14 -14.96
N GLY A 106 5.73 9.00 -15.95
CA GLY A 106 6.72 9.22 -16.99
C GLY A 106 6.57 8.30 -18.21
N PRO A 107 7.28 8.58 -19.31
CA PRO A 107 7.14 7.85 -20.57
C PRO A 107 7.42 6.36 -20.47
N GLY A 108 8.33 5.95 -19.58
CA GLY A 108 8.61 4.51 -19.33
C GLY A 108 7.45 3.80 -18.68
N ALA A 109 6.67 4.47 -17.81
CA ALA A 109 5.47 3.92 -17.19
C ALA A 109 4.38 3.63 -18.22
N GLU A 110 4.16 4.55 -19.15
CA GLU A 110 3.20 4.36 -20.25
C GLU A 110 3.59 3.15 -21.12
N VAL A 111 4.87 3.02 -21.45
CA VAL A 111 5.39 1.85 -22.19
C VAL A 111 5.14 0.56 -21.38
N ALA A 112 5.43 0.55 -20.08
CA ALA A 112 5.22 -0.65 -19.24
C ALA A 112 3.75 -1.07 -19.19
N GLN A 113 2.81 -0.12 -19.10
CA GLN A 113 1.37 -0.38 -19.13
C GLN A 113 0.93 -0.97 -20.48
N HIS A 114 1.36 -0.39 -21.59
CA HIS A 114 1.03 -0.90 -22.93
C HIS A 114 1.66 -2.28 -23.21
N LEU A 115 2.89 -2.50 -22.78
CA LEU A 115 3.52 -3.81 -22.87
C LEU A 115 2.74 -4.87 -22.09
N ASN A 116 2.24 -4.53 -20.90
CA ASN A 116 1.40 -5.45 -20.14
C ASN A 116 0.11 -5.82 -20.89
N ALA A 117 -0.54 -4.85 -21.53
CA ALA A 117 -1.74 -5.09 -22.33
C ALA A 117 -1.49 -5.96 -23.57
N LEU A 118 -0.24 -6.02 -24.06
CA LEU A 118 0.16 -6.87 -25.18
C LEU A 118 0.62 -8.26 -24.75
N LEU A 119 0.91 -8.47 -23.45
CA LEU A 119 1.30 -9.77 -22.95
C LEU A 119 0.09 -10.70 -22.91
N PRO A 120 0.28 -12.00 -23.26
CA PRO A 120 -0.82 -12.94 -23.31
C PRO A 120 -1.53 -13.07 -21.95
N ASP A 121 -2.85 -12.96 -21.97
CA ASP A 121 -3.71 -13.27 -20.82
C ASP A 121 -3.67 -14.75 -20.45
N GLU A 122 -4.33 -15.12 -19.35
CA GLU A 122 -4.32 -16.47 -18.76
C GLU A 122 -4.77 -17.60 -19.70
N GLY A 123 -5.39 -17.28 -20.83
CA GLY A 123 -5.86 -18.25 -21.84
C GLY A 123 -4.86 -18.62 -22.92
N VAL A 124 -3.74 -17.93 -23.05
CA VAL A 124 -2.75 -18.23 -24.09
C VAL A 124 -1.69 -19.20 -23.55
N ARG A 125 -1.45 -20.30 -24.27
CA ARG A 125 -0.51 -21.38 -23.91
C ARG A 125 0.97 -20.94 -24.04
N ASP A 126 1.39 -19.92 -23.31
CA ASP A 126 2.81 -19.65 -23.08
C ASP A 126 3.27 -20.38 -21.82
N HIS A 127 3.92 -21.53 -22.01
CA HIS A 127 4.40 -22.37 -20.91
C HIS A 127 5.40 -21.65 -19.98
N VAL A 128 6.12 -20.67 -20.48
CA VAL A 128 7.11 -19.93 -19.67
C VAL A 128 6.41 -18.95 -18.74
N LEU A 129 5.53 -18.12 -19.29
CA LEU A 129 4.76 -17.17 -18.49
C LEU A 129 3.80 -17.85 -17.51
N SER A 130 3.21 -19.00 -17.91
CA SER A 130 2.36 -19.79 -17.02
C SER A 130 3.14 -20.29 -15.80
N ARG A 131 4.34 -20.86 -16.03
CA ARG A 131 5.22 -21.30 -14.94
C ARG A 131 5.65 -20.16 -14.02
N ASP A 132 5.93 -18.98 -14.57
CA ASP A 132 6.30 -17.82 -13.77
C ASP A 132 5.14 -17.37 -12.89
N ARG A 133 3.91 -17.39 -13.41
CA ARG A 133 2.69 -17.07 -12.64
C ARG A 133 2.43 -18.10 -11.53
N GLU A 134 2.62 -19.37 -11.80
CA GLU A 134 2.51 -20.43 -10.79
C GLU A 134 3.49 -20.20 -9.63
N ARG A 135 4.75 -19.92 -9.95
CA ARG A 135 5.78 -19.64 -8.93
C ARG A 135 5.54 -18.33 -8.17
N LEU A 136 5.02 -17.31 -8.86
CA LEU A 136 4.58 -16.08 -8.18
C LEU A 136 3.43 -16.37 -7.22
N GLY A 137 2.46 -17.19 -7.62
CA GLY A 137 1.37 -17.66 -6.77
C GLY A 137 1.90 -18.41 -5.54
N GLU A 138 2.92 -19.25 -5.71
CA GLU A 138 3.59 -19.95 -4.61
C GLU A 138 4.23 -18.97 -3.62
N VAL A 139 5.02 -18.01 -4.11
CA VAL A 139 5.65 -16.96 -3.25
C VAL A 139 4.58 -16.19 -2.48
N LYS A 140 3.50 -15.76 -3.15
CA LYS A 140 2.40 -15.05 -2.50
C LYS A 140 1.69 -15.89 -1.45
N ARG A 141 1.47 -17.19 -1.75
CA ARG A 141 0.84 -18.13 -0.80
C ARG A 141 1.72 -18.33 0.43
N GLN A 142 3.02 -18.56 0.28
CA GLN A 142 3.96 -18.73 1.41
C GLN A 142 3.96 -17.50 2.32
N ARG A 143 3.93 -16.29 1.75
CA ARG A 143 3.83 -15.05 2.52
C ARG A 143 2.50 -14.96 3.30
N ALA A 144 1.39 -15.27 2.62
CA ALA A 144 0.08 -15.24 3.25
C ALA A 144 -0.04 -16.30 4.37
N GLU A 145 0.54 -17.48 4.19
CA GLU A 145 0.57 -18.52 5.20
C GLU A 145 1.41 -18.11 6.42
N ALA A 146 2.56 -17.47 6.21
CA ALA A 146 3.40 -16.95 7.31
C ALA A 146 2.65 -15.87 8.11
N ALA A 147 2.04 -14.90 7.44
CA ALA A 147 1.22 -13.89 8.09
C ALA A 147 0.02 -14.49 8.83
N ALA A 148 -0.69 -15.45 8.22
CA ALA A 148 -1.83 -16.12 8.87
C ALA A 148 -1.39 -16.92 10.11
N ALA A 149 -0.24 -17.60 10.07
CA ALA A 149 0.32 -18.28 11.23
C ALA A 149 0.64 -17.28 12.35
N TYR A 150 1.31 -16.18 12.02
CA TYR A 150 1.64 -15.13 12.97
C TYR A 150 0.40 -14.55 13.66
N PHE A 151 -0.64 -14.19 12.90
CA PHE A 151 -1.89 -13.66 13.48
C PHE A 151 -2.63 -14.68 14.33
N ARG A 152 -2.63 -15.96 13.94
CA ARG A 152 -3.24 -17.03 14.73
C ARG A 152 -2.55 -17.20 16.08
N ASP A 153 -1.21 -17.21 16.07
CA ASP A 153 -0.42 -17.47 17.28
C ASP A 153 -0.40 -16.26 18.24
N ASN A 154 -0.71 -15.05 17.75
CA ASN A 154 -0.68 -13.83 18.54
C ASN A 154 -2.08 -13.22 18.81
N ALA A 155 -3.18 -13.84 18.37
CA ALA A 155 -4.51 -13.26 18.46
C ALA A 155 -4.93 -12.85 19.89
N GLU A 156 -4.61 -13.65 20.91
CA GLU A 156 -4.95 -13.36 22.30
C GLU A 156 -4.13 -12.23 22.92
N SER A 157 -2.90 -12.00 22.43
CA SER A 157 -1.98 -10.96 22.92
C SER A 157 -1.88 -9.75 21.97
N TRP A 158 -2.71 -9.73 20.93
CA TRP A 158 -2.60 -8.76 19.84
C TRP A 158 -2.66 -7.31 20.29
N ASP A 159 -3.59 -6.96 21.18
CA ASP A 159 -3.73 -5.60 21.68
C ASP A 159 -2.50 -5.13 22.47
N THR A 160 -1.84 -6.04 23.18
CA THR A 160 -0.57 -5.74 23.86
C THR A 160 0.57 -5.52 22.84
N LEU A 161 0.64 -6.35 21.80
CA LEU A 161 1.65 -6.21 20.75
C LEU A 161 1.49 -4.90 19.96
N ARG A 162 0.26 -4.53 19.64
CA ARG A 162 -0.07 -3.30 18.92
C ARG A 162 0.33 -2.05 19.69
N SER A 163 0.12 -2.03 21.01
CA SER A 163 0.39 -0.88 21.87
C SER A 163 1.88 -0.68 22.21
N LEU A 164 2.79 -1.57 21.78
CA LEU A 164 4.21 -1.49 22.11
C LEU A 164 4.93 -0.24 21.57
N HIS A 165 4.41 0.39 20.53
CA HIS A 165 5.14 1.42 19.80
C HIS A 165 4.57 2.83 19.95
N VAL A 166 3.25 2.97 20.13
CA VAL A 166 2.56 4.24 20.33
C VAL A 166 1.39 3.99 21.28
N ASP A 167 1.06 4.98 22.11
CA ASP A 167 -0.10 4.91 22.98
C ASP A 167 -1.39 4.87 22.14
N ASP A 168 -2.05 3.72 22.17
CA ASP A 168 -3.31 3.50 21.44
C ASP A 168 -4.37 4.57 21.79
N ALA A 169 -4.39 5.07 23.04
CA ALA A 169 -5.36 6.07 23.46
C ALA A 169 -5.19 7.41 22.73
N GLU A 170 -3.95 7.79 22.37
CA GLU A 170 -3.72 8.98 21.57
C GLU A 170 -4.18 8.77 20.11
N VAL A 171 -3.86 7.63 19.52
CA VAL A 171 -4.33 7.26 18.16
C VAL A 171 -5.86 7.26 18.10
N GLU A 172 -6.50 6.60 19.06
CA GLU A 172 -7.96 6.50 19.16
C GLU A 172 -8.63 7.87 19.33
N LYS A 173 -8.00 8.77 20.09
CA LYS A 173 -8.47 10.15 20.26
C LYS A 173 -8.43 10.93 18.94
N VAL A 174 -7.35 10.79 18.18
CA VAL A 174 -7.21 11.43 16.86
C VAL A 174 -8.24 10.87 15.87
N ILE A 175 -8.36 9.56 15.73
CA ILE A 175 -9.39 8.92 14.88
C ILE A 175 -10.78 9.43 15.27
N SER A 176 -11.05 9.48 16.57
CA SER A 176 -12.31 9.96 17.10
C SER A 176 -12.57 11.44 16.81
N HIS A 177 -11.54 12.25 16.66
CA HIS A 177 -11.66 13.67 16.31
C HIS A 177 -11.89 13.88 14.80
N LEU A 178 -11.24 13.10 13.98
CA LEU A 178 -11.26 13.22 12.52
C LEU A 178 -12.54 12.66 11.88
N LEU A 179 -13.27 11.80 12.57
CA LEU A 179 -14.56 11.28 12.12
C LEU A 179 -15.73 12.10 12.69
N PRO A 180 -16.85 12.18 11.97
CA PRO A 180 -18.07 12.81 12.50
C PRO A 180 -18.47 12.23 13.85
N ARG A 181 -18.85 13.09 14.78
CA ARG A 181 -19.29 12.65 16.13
C ARG A 181 -20.58 11.85 16.10
N ASP A 182 -21.46 12.21 15.18
CA ASP A 182 -22.78 11.61 14.99
C ASP A 182 -23.09 11.47 13.52
N GLY A 183 -24.07 10.62 13.20
CA GLY A 183 -24.62 10.51 11.84
C GLY A 183 -23.98 9.47 10.93
N ILE A 184 -22.99 8.72 11.39
CA ILE A 184 -22.45 7.59 10.61
C ILE A 184 -23.55 6.51 10.53
N GLN A 185 -24.08 6.26 9.34
CA GLN A 185 -25.08 5.22 9.15
C GLN A 185 -24.40 3.85 9.08
N ASN A 186 -23.35 3.74 8.26
CA ASN A 186 -22.62 2.50 8.06
C ASN A 186 -21.11 2.74 8.20
N LEU A 187 -20.50 2.09 9.17
CA LEU A 187 -19.05 2.06 9.39
C LEU A 187 -18.49 0.73 8.93
N LEU A 188 -17.33 0.73 8.29
CA LEU A 188 -16.54 -0.46 7.98
C LEU A 188 -15.14 -0.34 8.57
N ASP A 189 -14.73 -1.37 9.30
CA ASP A 189 -13.37 -1.56 9.80
C ASP A 189 -12.71 -2.70 9.01
N VAL A 190 -11.70 -2.37 8.19
CA VAL A 190 -11.02 -3.28 7.28
C VAL A 190 -9.74 -3.79 7.94
N GLY A 191 -9.66 -5.11 8.16
CA GLY A 191 -8.63 -5.70 9.00
C GLY A 191 -8.91 -5.44 10.48
N THR A 192 -10.15 -5.73 10.90
CA THR A 192 -10.66 -5.37 12.24
C THR A 192 -9.91 -6.03 13.40
N GLY A 193 -9.12 -7.08 13.13
CA GLY A 193 -8.37 -7.83 14.14
C GLY A 193 -9.25 -8.25 15.30
N THR A 194 -8.92 -7.80 16.49
CA THR A 194 -9.65 -8.07 17.75
C THR A 194 -10.89 -7.20 17.96
N GLY A 195 -11.25 -6.34 16.97
CA GLY A 195 -12.46 -5.52 17.00
C GLY A 195 -12.33 -4.18 17.73
N ARG A 196 -11.13 -3.72 18.04
CA ARG A 196 -10.90 -2.52 18.85
C ARG A 196 -11.47 -1.23 18.25
N MET A 197 -11.31 -1.03 16.92
CA MET A 197 -11.89 0.15 16.25
C MET A 197 -13.43 0.11 16.24
N LEU A 198 -14.01 -1.08 16.16
CA LEU A 198 -15.47 -1.24 16.29
C LEU A 198 -15.95 -0.87 17.69
N GLU A 199 -15.30 -1.33 18.77
CA GLU A 199 -15.63 -0.94 20.14
C GLU A 199 -15.62 0.58 20.31
N LEU A 200 -14.56 1.23 19.79
CA LEU A 200 -14.38 2.68 19.91
C LEU A 200 -15.47 3.46 19.19
N LEU A 201 -15.86 3.04 17.99
CA LEU A 201 -16.65 3.84 17.06
C LEU A 201 -18.11 3.40 16.92
N ALA A 202 -18.46 2.20 17.41
CA ALA A 202 -19.83 1.73 17.40
C ALA A 202 -20.84 2.71 18.02
N PRO A 203 -20.53 3.44 19.13
CA PRO A 203 -21.45 4.42 19.68
C PRO A 203 -21.82 5.57 18.74
N ARG A 204 -21.02 5.81 17.68
CA ARG A 204 -21.23 6.89 16.70
C ARG A 204 -21.89 6.41 15.41
N ALA A 205 -22.03 5.09 15.24
CA ALA A 205 -22.54 4.49 14.03
C ALA A 205 -23.88 3.80 14.28
N ARG A 206 -24.77 3.87 13.30
CA ARG A 206 -26.00 3.08 13.37
C ARG A 206 -25.74 1.58 13.19
N ARG A 207 -24.78 1.27 12.29
CA ARG A 207 -24.27 -0.08 12.03
C ARG A 207 -22.77 -0.03 11.87
N ALA A 208 -22.06 -0.93 12.50
CA ALA A 208 -20.62 -1.08 12.36
C ALA A 208 -20.30 -2.51 11.91
N GLN A 209 -19.46 -2.62 10.91
CA GLN A 209 -19.04 -3.91 10.36
C GLN A 209 -17.52 -4.00 10.37
N GLY A 210 -16.99 -5.17 10.76
CA GLY A 210 -15.58 -5.45 10.66
C GLY A 210 -15.32 -6.65 9.78
N ILE A 211 -14.24 -6.59 9.04
CA ILE A 211 -13.75 -7.75 8.30
C ILE A 211 -12.30 -8.06 8.67
N ASP A 212 -11.99 -9.33 8.66
CA ASP A 212 -10.62 -9.81 8.79
C ASP A 212 -10.47 -11.14 8.05
N LEU A 213 -9.26 -11.48 7.67
CA LEU A 213 -8.95 -12.77 7.05
C LEU A 213 -8.80 -13.88 8.09
N SER A 214 -8.31 -13.55 9.32
CA SER A 214 -8.09 -14.49 10.43
C SER A 214 -9.38 -14.80 11.17
N ARG A 215 -9.72 -16.09 11.21
CA ARG A 215 -10.86 -16.58 12.00
C ARG A 215 -10.62 -16.46 13.50
N GLU A 216 -9.38 -16.60 13.90
CA GLU A 216 -8.93 -16.52 15.28
C GLU A 216 -9.10 -15.10 15.81
N MET A 217 -8.62 -14.08 15.04
CA MET A 217 -8.86 -12.66 15.35
C MET A 217 -10.36 -12.36 15.46
N LEU A 218 -11.16 -12.83 14.52
CA LEU A 218 -12.62 -12.64 14.55
C LEU A 218 -13.31 -13.32 15.72
N ALA A 219 -12.78 -14.44 16.22
CA ALA A 219 -13.30 -15.08 17.44
C ALA A 219 -13.06 -14.20 18.66
N VAL A 220 -11.86 -13.62 18.78
CA VAL A 220 -11.53 -12.64 19.84
C VAL A 220 -12.39 -11.39 19.70
N ALA A 221 -12.53 -10.85 18.47
CA ALA A 221 -13.37 -9.68 18.20
C ALA A 221 -14.81 -9.88 18.67
N ARG A 222 -15.43 -11.03 18.37
CA ARG A 222 -16.80 -11.33 18.85
C ARG A 222 -16.90 -11.31 20.37
N ALA A 223 -15.95 -11.92 21.06
CA ALA A 223 -15.93 -11.94 22.52
C ALA A 223 -15.75 -10.52 23.11
N ASN A 224 -14.89 -9.71 22.50
CA ASN A 224 -14.67 -8.32 22.92
C ASN A 224 -15.93 -7.46 22.71
N LEU A 225 -16.53 -7.53 21.52
CA LEU A 225 -17.74 -6.76 21.17
C LEU A 225 -18.95 -7.17 22.03
N GLU A 226 -19.10 -8.46 22.37
CA GLU A 226 -20.11 -8.93 23.30
C GLU A 226 -19.89 -8.37 24.72
N ARG A 227 -18.64 -8.39 25.19
CA ARG A 227 -18.26 -7.81 26.51
C ARG A 227 -18.50 -6.30 26.56
N ALA A 228 -18.28 -5.60 25.44
CA ALA A 228 -18.49 -4.15 25.31
C ALA A 228 -19.95 -3.77 25.03
N ASP A 229 -20.88 -4.72 24.96
CA ASP A 229 -22.31 -4.53 24.63
C ASP A 229 -22.53 -3.80 23.28
N CYS A 230 -21.68 -4.07 22.30
CA CYS A 230 -21.76 -3.49 20.96
C CYS A 230 -22.77 -4.19 20.07
N GLY A 231 -24.06 -4.11 20.39
CA GLY A 231 -25.15 -4.82 19.69
C GLY A 231 -25.36 -4.40 18.23
N ASN A 232 -24.80 -3.26 17.79
CA ASN A 232 -24.83 -2.76 16.42
C ASN A 232 -23.61 -3.18 15.59
N CYS A 233 -22.70 -3.98 16.14
CA CYS A 233 -21.49 -4.48 15.49
C CYS A 233 -21.68 -5.87 14.91
N GLN A 234 -21.06 -6.10 13.75
CA GLN A 234 -20.95 -7.43 13.13
C GLN A 234 -19.55 -7.62 12.57
N VAL A 235 -19.00 -8.82 12.76
CA VAL A 235 -17.71 -9.16 12.14
C VAL A 235 -17.83 -10.42 11.30
N ARG A 236 -17.11 -10.44 10.17
CA ARG A 236 -17.09 -11.58 9.26
C ARG A 236 -15.74 -11.77 8.58
N GLN A 237 -15.45 -13.01 8.21
CA GLN A 237 -14.28 -13.32 7.44
C GLN A 237 -14.44 -12.84 6.00
N ALA A 238 -13.48 -12.01 5.51
CA ALA A 238 -13.43 -11.57 4.14
C ALA A 238 -12.02 -11.14 3.75
N ASP A 239 -11.74 -11.18 2.44
CA ASP A 239 -10.53 -10.64 1.85
C ASP A 239 -10.71 -9.14 1.61
N LEU A 240 -9.76 -8.34 2.12
CA LEU A 240 -9.77 -6.88 1.96
C LEU A 240 -9.54 -6.42 0.52
N TYR A 241 -8.97 -7.27 -0.34
CA TYR A 241 -8.80 -6.97 -1.77
C TYR A 241 -10.09 -7.19 -2.57
N GLN A 242 -11.06 -7.89 -2.00
CA GLN A 242 -12.36 -8.15 -2.62
C GLN A 242 -13.46 -8.09 -1.55
N LEU A 243 -13.80 -6.86 -1.14
CA LEU A 243 -14.80 -6.63 -0.11
C LEU A 243 -16.18 -7.12 -0.57
N PRO A 244 -16.87 -7.95 0.24
CA PRO A 244 -18.15 -8.55 -0.13
C PRO A 244 -19.32 -7.58 0.06
N TYR A 245 -19.12 -6.34 -0.35
CA TYR A 245 -20.10 -5.25 -0.27
C TYR A 245 -20.27 -4.56 -1.63
N PRO A 246 -21.46 -4.05 -1.94
CA PRO A 246 -21.67 -3.17 -3.09
C PRO A 246 -20.81 -1.89 -2.98
N ALA A 247 -20.66 -1.19 -4.09
CA ALA A 247 -20.06 0.14 -4.10
C ALA A 247 -20.92 1.14 -3.32
N ALA A 248 -20.30 2.15 -2.72
CA ALA A 248 -20.97 3.31 -2.13
C ALA A 248 -21.97 2.97 -1.00
N VAL A 249 -21.58 2.09 -0.07
CA VAL A 249 -22.42 1.62 1.05
C VAL A 249 -22.04 2.25 2.39
N PHE A 250 -20.75 2.58 2.58
CA PHE A 250 -20.24 3.02 3.87
C PHE A 250 -19.96 4.52 3.91
N ASP A 251 -20.37 5.17 4.99
CA ASP A 251 -20.10 6.60 5.23
C ASP A 251 -18.70 6.82 5.80
N ALA A 252 -18.17 5.81 6.49
CA ALA A 252 -16.81 5.79 7.01
C ALA A 252 -16.18 4.41 6.82
N VAL A 253 -14.94 4.40 6.36
CA VAL A 253 -14.11 3.21 6.24
C VAL A 253 -12.80 3.46 6.98
N ILE A 254 -12.39 2.49 7.82
CA ILE A 254 -11.14 2.57 8.58
C ILE A 254 -10.25 1.41 8.14
N VAL A 255 -8.96 1.71 8.01
CA VAL A 255 -7.88 0.74 7.81
C VAL A 255 -6.82 1.05 8.84
N HIS A 256 -6.81 0.30 9.96
CA HIS A 256 -5.99 0.60 11.12
C HIS A 256 -4.88 -0.43 11.29
N GLN A 257 -3.63 -0.03 11.05
CA GLN A 257 -2.43 -0.87 11.19
C GLN A 257 -2.51 -2.20 10.41
N VAL A 258 -2.90 -2.12 9.15
CA VAL A 258 -3.09 -3.27 8.25
C VAL A 258 -2.17 -3.20 7.04
N LEU A 259 -1.95 -1.99 6.50
CA LEU A 259 -1.29 -1.84 5.19
C LEU A 259 0.13 -2.41 5.18
N HIS A 260 0.86 -2.34 6.30
CA HIS A 260 2.23 -2.83 6.40
C HIS A 260 2.35 -4.37 6.30
N PHE A 261 1.25 -5.12 6.42
CA PHE A 261 1.21 -6.56 6.16
C PHE A 261 0.93 -6.92 4.71
N LEU A 262 0.47 -5.96 3.90
CA LEU A 262 -0.11 -6.22 2.60
C LEU A 262 0.93 -6.28 1.46
N ASP A 263 0.66 -7.15 0.48
CA ASP A 263 1.40 -7.23 -0.77
C ASP A 263 1.12 -6.03 -1.68
N GLN A 264 -0.13 -5.53 -1.68
CA GLN A 264 -0.62 -4.50 -2.57
C GLN A 264 -1.46 -3.46 -1.80
N PRO A 265 -0.83 -2.63 -0.93
CA PRO A 265 -1.57 -1.66 -0.11
C PRO A 265 -2.45 -0.71 -0.93
N ALA A 266 -1.98 -0.28 -2.11
CA ALA A 266 -2.75 0.58 -3.01
C ALA A 266 -4.05 -0.08 -3.50
N ALA A 267 -4.06 -1.39 -3.74
CA ALA A 267 -5.26 -2.13 -4.13
C ALA A 267 -6.28 -2.20 -2.98
N ALA A 268 -5.81 -2.35 -1.75
CA ALA A 268 -6.66 -2.30 -0.56
C ALA A 268 -7.33 -0.93 -0.39
N ILE A 269 -6.58 0.15 -0.60
CA ILE A 269 -7.12 1.53 -0.58
C ILE A 269 -8.16 1.72 -1.70
N ALA A 270 -7.90 1.23 -2.91
CA ALA A 270 -8.85 1.34 -4.02
C ALA A 270 -10.16 0.58 -3.73
N GLU A 271 -10.06 -0.59 -3.11
CA GLU A 271 -11.24 -1.38 -2.75
C GLU A 271 -12.03 -0.74 -1.59
N ALA A 272 -11.33 -0.17 -0.58
CA ALA A 272 -11.95 0.64 0.47
C ALA A 272 -12.68 1.86 -0.13
N ALA A 273 -12.06 2.56 -1.09
CA ALA A 273 -12.68 3.69 -1.79
C ALA A 273 -13.90 3.26 -2.63
N ARG A 274 -13.90 2.05 -3.19
CA ARG A 274 -15.05 1.53 -3.95
C ARG A 274 -16.29 1.43 -3.09
N VAL A 275 -16.16 0.89 -1.89
CA VAL A 275 -17.30 0.68 -0.97
C VAL A 275 -17.70 1.95 -0.21
N LEU A 276 -16.84 2.96 -0.18
CA LEU A 276 -17.11 4.25 0.44
C LEU A 276 -18.15 5.03 -0.37
N ALA A 277 -19.15 5.60 0.32
CA ALA A 277 -20.18 6.43 -0.28
C ALA A 277 -19.64 7.82 -0.66
N PRO A 278 -20.24 8.52 -1.64
CA PRO A 278 -19.93 9.93 -1.88
C PRO A 278 -20.13 10.77 -0.62
N GLY A 279 -19.17 11.64 -0.30
CA GLY A 279 -19.10 12.40 0.96
C GLY A 279 -18.60 11.61 2.15
N GLY A 280 -18.34 10.31 1.99
CA GLY A 280 -17.79 9.45 3.05
C GLY A 280 -16.29 9.67 3.26
N ASN A 281 -15.80 9.26 4.43
CA ASN A 281 -14.41 9.40 4.82
C ASN A 281 -13.69 8.03 4.93
N LEU A 282 -12.49 7.96 4.34
CA LEU A 282 -11.54 6.88 4.55
C LEU A 282 -10.47 7.35 5.53
N VAL A 283 -10.29 6.63 6.62
CA VAL A 283 -9.22 6.84 7.60
C VAL A 283 -8.24 5.70 7.48
N VAL A 284 -6.98 6.02 7.23
CA VAL A 284 -5.87 5.06 7.19
C VAL A 284 -4.92 5.39 8.33
N VAL A 285 -4.57 4.41 9.14
CA VAL A 285 -3.61 4.55 10.24
C VAL A 285 -2.51 3.53 10.04
N ASP A 286 -1.27 4.00 9.95
CA ASP A 286 -0.11 3.11 9.83
C ASP A 286 1.17 3.87 10.21
N PHE A 287 2.33 3.25 10.07
CA PHE A 287 3.61 3.84 10.43
C PHE A 287 4.18 4.74 9.33
N LEU A 288 4.86 5.83 9.72
CA LEU A 288 5.77 6.53 8.83
C LEU A 288 7.01 5.66 8.52
N PRO A 289 7.75 5.94 7.42
CA PRO A 289 8.94 5.17 7.07
C PRO A 289 9.93 5.09 8.23
N HIS A 290 10.41 3.88 8.52
CA HIS A 290 11.37 3.57 9.57
C HIS A 290 12.31 2.44 9.16
N ASP A 291 13.30 2.11 10.00
CA ASP A 291 14.33 1.11 9.76
C ASP A 291 14.33 -0.06 10.76
N GLN A 292 13.21 -0.28 11.48
CA GLN A 292 13.09 -1.32 12.50
C GLN A 292 12.94 -2.71 11.84
N GLU A 293 14.06 -3.32 11.45
CA GLU A 293 14.09 -4.62 10.74
C GLU A 293 13.56 -5.79 11.58
N ASN A 294 13.60 -5.70 12.92
CA ASN A 294 13.03 -6.72 13.80
C ASN A 294 11.52 -6.91 13.54
N LEU A 295 10.81 -5.88 13.10
CA LEU A 295 9.37 -6.00 12.80
C LEU A 295 9.10 -6.92 11.60
N ARG A 296 10.04 -7.03 10.65
CA ARG A 296 9.93 -8.01 9.57
C ARG A 296 10.14 -9.43 10.05
N GLN A 297 11.09 -9.61 10.97
CA GLN A 297 11.52 -10.95 11.42
C GLN A 297 10.61 -11.52 12.50
N GLU A 298 10.08 -10.67 13.37
CA GLU A 298 9.32 -11.07 14.55
C GLU A 298 7.81 -10.81 14.39
N HIS A 299 7.43 -9.84 13.53
CA HIS A 299 6.04 -9.38 13.41
C HIS A 299 5.48 -9.40 11.98
N GLU A 300 6.13 -10.09 11.03
CA GLU A 300 5.68 -10.29 9.65
C GLU A 300 5.37 -9.00 8.85
N HIS A 301 5.98 -7.86 9.26
CA HIS A 301 5.84 -6.62 8.51
C HIS A 301 6.49 -6.76 7.13
N ARG A 302 5.74 -6.53 6.08
CA ARG A 302 6.26 -6.48 4.71
C ARG A 302 6.83 -5.11 4.39
N ARG A 303 6.16 -4.07 4.84
CA ARG A 303 6.54 -2.67 4.65
C ARG A 303 6.95 -2.07 5.99
N LEU A 304 8.03 -1.29 5.96
CA LEU A 304 8.49 -0.54 7.13
C LEU A 304 7.97 0.90 7.07
N GLY A 305 6.64 1.03 6.97
CA GLY A 305 5.93 2.30 6.96
C GLY A 305 5.71 2.91 5.57
N PHE A 306 5.01 4.02 5.53
CA PHE A 306 4.54 4.69 4.32
C PHE A 306 4.77 6.19 4.40
N ALA A 307 5.24 6.80 3.30
CA ALA A 307 5.36 8.24 3.22
C ALA A 307 4.02 8.90 2.89
N ASP A 308 3.77 10.10 3.40
CA ASP A 308 2.54 10.87 3.12
C ASP A 308 2.27 11.02 1.63
N LYS A 309 3.32 11.29 0.84
CA LYS A 309 3.22 11.42 -0.62
C LYS A 309 2.75 10.11 -1.28
N GLU A 310 3.15 8.97 -0.76
CA GLU A 310 2.77 7.65 -1.29
C GLU A 310 1.29 7.38 -1.03
N ILE A 311 0.83 7.56 0.22
CA ILE A 311 -0.59 7.40 0.59
C ILE A 311 -1.46 8.41 -0.17
N GLY A 312 -1.04 9.69 -0.26
CA GLY A 312 -1.76 10.72 -1.00
C GLY A 312 -1.91 10.39 -2.49
N ALA A 313 -0.88 9.82 -3.12
CA ALA A 313 -0.96 9.36 -4.50
C ALA A 313 -1.94 8.18 -4.67
N TRP A 314 -2.01 7.26 -3.70
CA TRP A 314 -2.99 6.16 -3.73
C TRP A 314 -4.42 6.66 -3.55
N PHE A 315 -4.64 7.63 -2.66
CA PHE A 315 -5.94 8.29 -2.53
C PHE A 315 -6.39 8.93 -3.83
N GLY A 316 -5.52 9.73 -4.47
CA GLY A 316 -5.84 10.38 -5.74
C GLY A 316 -6.19 9.38 -6.85
N ARG A 317 -5.44 8.26 -6.97
CA ARG A 317 -5.74 7.18 -7.93
C ARG A 317 -7.06 6.48 -7.64
N ALA A 318 -7.44 6.39 -6.38
CA ALA A 318 -8.71 5.81 -5.95
C ALA A 318 -9.90 6.79 -6.06
N GLY A 319 -9.68 8.01 -6.58
CA GLY A 319 -10.71 9.04 -6.72
C GLY A 319 -11.11 9.70 -5.40
N LEU A 320 -10.21 9.67 -4.41
CA LEU A 320 -10.39 10.33 -3.11
C LEU A 320 -9.62 11.65 -3.07
N THR A 321 -10.14 12.61 -2.30
CA THR A 321 -9.47 13.87 -1.97
C THR A 321 -8.84 13.76 -0.60
N ALA A 322 -7.50 13.82 -0.54
CA ALA A 322 -6.78 13.82 0.73
C ALA A 322 -7.17 15.07 1.55
N LYS A 323 -7.37 14.88 2.84
CA LYS A 323 -7.67 15.94 3.82
C LYS A 323 -6.50 16.11 4.78
N GLU A 324 -6.75 15.97 6.05
CA GLU A 324 -5.78 16.14 7.11
C GLU A 324 -4.89 14.90 7.26
N THR A 325 -3.66 15.13 7.69
CA THR A 325 -2.73 14.07 8.11
C THR A 325 -2.20 14.47 9.48
N GLU A 326 -2.32 13.57 10.44
CA GLU A 326 -1.79 13.76 11.80
C GLU A 326 -0.63 12.77 12.02
N HIS A 327 0.43 13.26 12.66
CA HIS A 327 1.59 12.45 13.03
C HIS A 327 1.70 12.35 14.54
N LEU A 328 1.64 11.14 15.06
CA LEU A 328 1.76 10.83 16.48
C LEU A 328 3.15 10.26 16.74
N SER A 329 4.01 11.09 17.34
CA SER A 329 5.38 10.69 17.64
C SER A 329 5.41 9.68 18.77
N GLY A 330 5.97 8.51 18.52
CA GLY A 330 6.26 7.48 19.50
C GLY A 330 7.75 7.12 19.48
N ALA A 331 8.16 6.24 20.34
CA ALA A 331 9.52 5.71 20.35
C ALA A 331 9.47 4.18 20.33
N PRO A 332 9.98 3.52 19.29
CA PRO A 332 10.80 4.06 18.20
C PRO A 332 10.04 4.45 16.93
N LEU A 333 8.71 4.31 16.86
CA LEU A 333 7.92 4.51 15.66
C LEU A 333 7.05 5.79 15.75
N THR A 334 6.77 6.37 14.60
CA THR A 334 5.77 7.42 14.45
C THR A 334 4.56 6.84 13.70
N VAL A 335 3.37 6.98 14.28
CA VAL A 335 2.11 6.63 13.64
C VAL A 335 1.59 7.83 12.88
N ALA A 336 1.13 7.62 11.66
CA ALA A 336 0.42 8.62 10.89
C ALA A 336 -1.04 8.22 10.70
N VAL A 337 -1.91 9.22 10.77
CA VAL A 337 -3.35 9.09 10.51
C VAL A 337 -3.67 9.94 9.29
N TRP A 338 -3.95 9.30 8.18
CA TRP A 338 -4.32 9.95 6.92
C TRP A 338 -5.83 9.88 6.72
N VAL A 339 -6.43 10.99 6.35
CA VAL A 339 -7.85 11.08 6.05
C VAL A 339 -8.06 11.50 4.60
N ALA A 340 -8.97 10.84 3.92
CA ALA A 340 -9.43 11.23 2.60
C ALA A 340 -10.95 11.13 2.51
N GLU A 341 -11.55 12.01 1.71
CA GLU A 341 -12.98 12.03 1.43
C GLU A 341 -13.26 11.60 0.00
N LYS A 342 -14.31 10.83 -0.20
CA LYS A 342 -14.83 10.57 -1.52
C LYS A 342 -15.68 11.77 -1.97
N PRO A 343 -15.33 12.46 -3.07
CA PRO A 343 -16.09 13.61 -3.53
C PRO A 343 -17.58 13.28 -3.67
N PRO A 344 -18.48 14.22 -3.33
CA PRO A 344 -19.90 14.04 -3.60
C PRO A 344 -20.12 13.88 -5.11
N THR A 345 -21.06 13.03 -5.51
CA THR A 345 -21.46 12.93 -6.92
C THR A 345 -22.12 14.23 -7.32
N ASP A 346 -21.59 14.94 -8.32
CA ASP A 346 -22.25 16.12 -8.88
C ASP A 346 -23.64 15.75 -9.42
N THR A 347 -24.66 16.05 -8.67
CA THR A 347 -26.05 15.93 -9.09
C THR A 347 -26.42 17.16 -9.94
N LYS A 348 -25.70 17.37 -11.07
CA LYS A 348 -26.09 18.30 -12.13
C LYS A 348 -26.02 17.62 -13.49
N GLN A 349 -26.95 16.72 -13.75
CA GLN A 349 -27.50 16.59 -15.08
C GLN A 349 -28.83 17.30 -15.05
N GLU A 350 -28.84 18.56 -15.51
CA GLU A 350 -30.03 19.31 -15.86
C GLU A 350 -30.85 18.45 -16.82
N ALA A 351 -32.10 18.19 -16.45
CA ALA A 351 -33.07 17.65 -17.37
C ALA A 351 -33.19 18.62 -18.55
N PRO A 352 -33.25 18.17 -19.81
CA PRO A 352 -33.57 19.03 -20.92
C PRO A 352 -34.93 19.61 -20.68
N SER A 353 -35.00 20.93 -20.63
CA SER A 353 -36.29 21.68 -20.63
C SER A 353 -37.10 21.33 -21.86
N PRO A 354 -38.43 21.28 -21.73
CA PRO A 354 -39.37 20.84 -22.76
C PRO A 354 -39.42 21.77 -23.99
#